data_200ddbb357eea6ff6c7f1035e9c94552
#
_entry.id   200ddbb357eea6ff6c7f1035e9c94552
#
_cell.length_a   1.000
_cell.length_b   1.000
_cell.length_c   1.000
_cell.angle_alpha   90.00
_cell.angle_beta   90.00
_cell.angle_gamma   90.00
#
_symmetry.space_group_name_H-M   'P 1'
#
loop_
_entity.id
_entity.type
_entity.pdbx_description
1 polymer ?
#
loop_
_entity_poly.entity_id
_entity_poly.type
_entity_poly.pdbx_seq_one_letter_code
_entity_poly.pdbx_strand_id
1 'polypeptide(L)'
;MDHSAARLDPSAHARQPWRIHDIANDFRLEDVWALPSRGGPDDFPRLVSLIQSLDPGDSPLAVRALFVVRWQLGALLGLDRGETGLDARVDSLRTRLPEELAADTGLTFPESLPFRPVYVTDREAAFEIANTAVHAVMHLGWVPDGDGGY
;
A
#
# COMPACT_ATOMS: atom_id res chain seq x y z
N MET A 1 -21.32 14.66 -7.99
CA MET A 1 -20.12 14.73 -7.13
C MET A 1 -19.01 14.01 -7.85
N ASP A 2 -17.91 14.71 -8.03
CA ASP A 2 -16.76 14.16 -8.75
C ASP A 2 -16.09 13.09 -7.89
N HIS A 3 -16.21 11.84 -8.28
CA HIS A 3 -15.62 10.68 -7.60
C HIS A 3 -14.20 10.39 -8.13
N SER A 4 -13.42 11.42 -8.37
CA SER A 4 -12.03 11.27 -8.80
C SER A 4 -11.09 11.19 -7.60
N ALA A 5 -10.02 10.39 -7.76
CA ALA A 5 -8.93 10.38 -6.79
C ALA A 5 -8.33 11.78 -6.65
N ALA A 6 -8.11 12.22 -5.43
CA ALA A 6 -7.56 13.55 -5.14
C ALA A 6 -6.25 13.43 -4.36
N ARG A 7 -5.22 14.15 -4.82
CA ARG A 7 -3.98 14.27 -4.06
C ARG A 7 -4.20 15.18 -2.86
N LEU A 8 -3.76 14.72 -1.69
CA LEU A 8 -3.87 15.45 -0.43
C LEU A 8 -2.52 16.01 0.00
N ASP A 9 -2.58 17.01 0.88
CA ASP A 9 -1.39 17.45 1.61
C ASP A 9 -0.88 16.32 2.53
N PRO A 10 0.44 16.09 2.62
CA PRO A 10 1.01 15.06 3.49
C PRO A 10 0.56 15.13 4.95
N SER A 11 0.22 16.32 5.45
CA SER A 11 -0.31 16.48 6.81
C SER A 11 -1.64 15.77 7.04
N ALA A 12 -2.41 15.47 5.99
CA ALA A 12 -3.64 14.70 6.11
C ALA A 12 -3.37 13.28 6.62
N HIS A 13 -2.29 12.66 6.16
CA HIS A 13 -1.82 11.36 6.64
C HIS A 13 -1.15 11.48 8.02
N ALA A 14 -0.27 12.48 8.19
CA ALA A 14 0.49 12.66 9.42
C ALA A 14 -0.37 12.92 10.67
N ARG A 15 -1.57 13.50 10.49
CA ARG A 15 -2.52 13.73 11.57
C ARG A 15 -3.29 12.50 12.04
N GLN A 16 -3.28 11.43 11.27
CA GLN A 16 -3.99 10.20 11.63
C GLN A 16 -3.15 9.35 12.59
N PRO A 17 -3.76 8.64 13.53
CA PRO A 17 -3.05 7.79 14.49
C PRO A 17 -2.69 6.43 13.89
N TRP A 18 -2.01 6.45 12.73
CA TRP A 18 -1.62 5.22 12.03
C TRP A 18 -0.43 4.54 12.68
N ARG A 19 -0.46 3.22 12.76
CA ARG A 19 0.67 2.38 13.23
C ARG A 19 1.90 2.52 12.34
N ILE A 20 1.71 2.82 11.06
CA ILE A 20 2.81 2.97 10.10
C ILE A 20 3.80 4.05 10.53
N HIS A 21 3.37 5.08 11.25
CA HIS A 21 4.25 6.16 11.71
C HIS A 21 5.36 5.65 12.66
N ASP A 22 5.05 4.65 13.49
CA ASP A 22 6.02 4.05 14.40
C ASP A 22 6.88 3.01 13.69
N ILE A 23 6.29 2.23 12.78
CA ILE A 23 6.94 1.10 12.10
C ILE A 23 7.91 1.59 11.02
N ALA A 24 7.53 2.62 10.26
CA ALA A 24 8.28 3.18 9.14
C ALA A 24 8.71 4.63 9.40
N ASN A 25 9.13 4.94 10.62
CA ASN A 25 9.49 6.29 11.05
C ASN A 25 10.72 6.87 10.34
N ASP A 26 11.51 6.04 9.70
CA ASP A 26 12.68 6.38 8.88
C ASP A 26 12.35 6.48 7.38
N PHE A 27 11.08 6.27 7.00
CA PHE A 27 10.62 6.43 5.63
C PHE A 27 10.11 7.85 5.39
N ARG A 28 10.37 8.36 4.19
CA ARG A 28 9.81 9.64 3.75
C ARG A 28 8.45 9.41 3.11
N LEU A 29 7.45 10.17 3.55
CA LEU A 29 6.14 10.19 2.90
C LEU A 29 6.25 10.93 1.56
N GLU A 30 6.02 10.22 0.46
CA GLU A 30 6.16 10.77 -0.90
C GLU A 30 4.89 11.47 -1.35
N ASP A 31 3.75 10.82 -1.23
CA ASP A 31 2.46 11.41 -1.57
C ASP A 31 1.30 10.74 -0.81
N VAL A 32 0.16 11.41 -0.82
CA VAL A 32 -1.08 10.97 -0.19
C VAL A 32 -2.23 11.18 -1.15
N TRP A 33 -3.06 10.17 -1.29
CA TRP A 33 -4.22 10.21 -2.17
C TRP A 33 -5.49 9.81 -1.42
N ALA A 34 -6.54 10.60 -1.56
CA ALA A 34 -7.89 10.17 -1.23
C ALA A 34 -8.44 9.40 -2.43
N LEU A 35 -8.87 8.17 -2.19
CA LEU A 35 -9.51 7.35 -3.20
C LEU A 35 -11.03 7.35 -2.96
N PRO A 36 -11.85 7.46 -4.02
CA PRO A 36 -13.30 7.42 -3.88
C PRO A 36 -13.72 5.99 -3.55
N SER A 37 -13.84 5.69 -2.29
CA SER A 37 -14.33 4.40 -1.80
C SER A 37 -15.68 4.61 -1.15
N ARG A 38 -16.59 3.64 -1.36
CA ARG A 38 -17.89 3.63 -0.70
C ARG A 38 -17.91 2.51 0.33
N GLY A 39 -18.35 2.83 1.53
CA GLY A 39 -18.47 1.83 2.57
C GLY A 39 -18.80 2.43 3.92
N GLY A 40 -18.97 1.59 4.89
CA GLY A 40 -19.12 1.93 6.30
C GLY A 40 -17.83 1.67 7.09
N PRO A 41 -17.86 1.88 8.41
CA PRO A 41 -16.70 1.70 9.27
C PRO A 41 -16.09 0.30 9.22
N ASP A 42 -16.90 -0.72 8.93
CA ASP A 42 -16.49 -2.14 8.97
C ASP A 42 -16.16 -2.71 7.56
N ASP A 43 -16.16 -1.88 6.53
CA ASP A 43 -15.97 -2.34 5.14
C ASP A 43 -14.50 -2.39 4.69
N PHE A 44 -13.55 -1.94 5.51
CA PHE A 44 -12.14 -1.97 5.17
C PHE A 44 -11.60 -3.37 4.79
N PRO A 45 -11.95 -4.47 5.48
CA PRO A 45 -11.52 -5.81 5.08
C PRO A 45 -11.97 -6.20 3.67
N ARG A 46 -13.13 -5.69 3.21
CA ARG A 46 -13.59 -5.91 1.82
C ARG A 46 -12.71 -5.18 0.81
N LEU A 47 -12.27 -3.95 1.13
CA LEU A 47 -11.32 -3.21 0.31
C LEU A 47 -9.99 -3.97 0.19
N VAL A 48 -9.46 -4.47 1.29
CA VAL A 48 -8.23 -5.26 1.30
C VAL A 48 -8.37 -6.52 0.44
N SER A 49 -9.49 -7.24 0.56
CA SER A 49 -9.77 -8.43 -0.26
C SER A 49 -9.90 -8.09 -1.74
N LEU A 50 -10.50 -6.94 -2.07
CA LEU A 50 -10.60 -6.46 -3.45
C LEU A 50 -9.21 -6.18 -4.04
N ILE A 51 -8.34 -5.53 -3.28
CA ILE A 51 -6.97 -5.23 -3.72
C ILE A 51 -6.18 -6.51 -3.99
N GLN A 52 -6.34 -7.55 -3.16
CA GLN A 52 -5.73 -8.85 -3.39
C GLN A 52 -6.22 -9.52 -4.69
N SER A 53 -7.49 -9.34 -5.02
CA SER A 53 -8.11 -9.92 -6.22
C SER A 53 -7.86 -9.11 -7.49
N LEU A 54 -7.22 -7.93 -7.40
CA LEU A 54 -6.91 -7.12 -8.57
C LEU A 54 -5.91 -7.83 -9.47
N ASP A 55 -6.38 -8.29 -10.61
CA ASP A 55 -5.51 -8.61 -11.72
C ASP A 55 -5.17 -7.29 -12.45
N PRO A 56 -3.88 -6.95 -12.60
CA PRO A 56 -3.49 -5.77 -13.39
C PRO A 56 -4.07 -5.78 -14.80
N GLY A 57 -4.37 -6.96 -15.36
CA GLY A 57 -5.01 -7.13 -16.66
C GLY A 57 -6.45 -6.63 -16.73
N ASP A 58 -7.21 -6.77 -15.65
CA ASP A 58 -8.63 -6.44 -15.58
C ASP A 58 -8.92 -5.08 -14.90
N SER A 59 -7.87 -4.39 -14.47
CA SER A 59 -8.00 -3.11 -13.77
C SER A 59 -8.43 -1.97 -14.70
N PRO A 60 -9.12 -0.93 -14.19
CA PRO A 60 -9.43 0.27 -14.95
C PRO A 60 -8.19 0.86 -15.65
N LEU A 61 -8.40 1.44 -16.82
CA LEU A 61 -7.33 1.93 -17.70
C LEU A 61 -6.32 2.85 -16.98
N ALA A 62 -6.78 3.67 -16.05
CA ALA A 62 -5.92 4.57 -15.26
C ALA A 62 -4.98 3.80 -14.32
N VAL A 63 -5.48 2.75 -13.67
CA VAL A 63 -4.67 1.89 -12.80
C VAL A 63 -3.68 1.08 -13.62
N ARG A 64 -4.11 0.53 -14.77
CA ARG A 64 -3.22 -0.16 -15.72
C ARG A 64 -2.12 0.76 -16.24
N ALA A 65 -2.45 2.00 -16.61
CA ALA A 65 -1.46 2.99 -17.07
C ALA A 65 -0.41 3.27 -15.99
N LEU A 66 -0.83 3.42 -14.73
CA LEU A 66 0.08 3.63 -13.61
C LEU A 66 1.05 2.46 -13.42
N PHE A 67 0.54 1.23 -13.50
CA PHE A 67 1.37 0.03 -13.42
C PHE A 67 2.32 -0.13 -14.61
N VAL A 68 1.85 0.18 -15.82
CA VAL A 68 2.69 0.14 -17.04
C VAL A 68 3.83 1.14 -16.95
N VAL A 69 3.56 2.37 -16.56
CA VAL A 69 4.60 3.40 -16.37
C VAL A 69 5.61 2.98 -15.31
N ARG A 70 5.14 2.46 -14.18
CA ARG A 70 6.00 1.96 -13.12
C ARG A 70 6.89 0.81 -13.59
N TRP A 71 6.32 -0.16 -14.31
CA TRP A 71 7.05 -1.32 -14.80
C TRP A 71 8.04 -0.96 -15.89
N GLN A 72 7.68 -0.06 -16.81
CA GLN A 72 8.61 0.44 -17.82
C GLN A 72 9.79 1.17 -17.19
N LEU A 73 9.55 2.00 -16.16
CA LEU A 73 10.61 2.66 -15.41
C LEU A 73 11.46 1.65 -14.63
N GLY A 74 10.85 0.66 -13.99
CA GLY A 74 11.56 -0.40 -13.28
C GLY A 74 12.45 -1.23 -14.20
N ALA A 75 11.93 -1.64 -15.35
CA ALA A 75 12.67 -2.40 -16.35
C ALA A 75 13.80 -1.57 -17.00
N LEU A 76 13.53 -0.31 -17.36
CA LEU A 76 14.51 0.60 -17.94
C LEU A 76 15.68 0.89 -17.00
N LEU A 77 15.40 1.01 -15.70
CA LEU A 77 16.40 1.28 -14.67
C LEU A 77 17.02 0.00 -14.09
N GLY A 78 16.60 -1.19 -14.56
CA GLY A 78 17.10 -2.47 -14.06
C GLY A 78 16.72 -2.78 -12.62
N LEU A 79 15.64 -2.17 -12.11
CA LEU A 79 15.25 -2.20 -10.70
C LEU A 79 14.48 -3.47 -10.31
N ASP A 80 13.96 -4.22 -11.27
CA ASP A 80 13.07 -5.38 -11.08
C ASP A 80 13.80 -6.74 -11.13
N ARG A 81 15.08 -6.78 -10.84
CA ARG A 81 15.82 -8.04 -10.74
C ARG A 81 15.54 -8.67 -9.37
N GLY A 82 14.75 -9.74 -9.38
CA GLY A 82 14.07 -10.34 -8.24
C GLY A 82 14.89 -10.93 -7.08
N GLU A 83 16.22 -10.84 -7.09
CA GLU A 83 17.05 -11.48 -6.05
C GLU A 83 17.73 -10.50 -5.09
N THR A 84 17.40 -9.21 -5.17
CA THR A 84 18.19 -8.16 -4.51
C THR A 84 17.36 -7.26 -3.59
N GLY A 85 16.14 -7.65 -3.26
CA GLY A 85 15.18 -6.85 -2.51
C GLY A 85 15.08 -7.21 -1.03
N LEU A 86 13.86 -7.48 -0.58
CA LEU A 86 13.56 -7.85 0.80
C LEU A 86 14.32 -9.10 1.21
N ASP A 87 14.81 -9.09 2.46
CA ASP A 87 15.60 -10.14 3.10
C ASP A 87 17.01 -10.36 2.49
N ALA A 88 17.29 -9.83 1.30
CA ALA A 88 18.61 -9.90 0.68
C ALA A 88 19.42 -8.59 0.87
N ARG A 89 18.78 -7.44 0.64
CA ARG A 89 19.39 -6.11 0.78
C ARG A 89 18.89 -5.33 2.00
N VAL A 90 17.62 -5.45 2.28
CA VAL A 90 16.96 -4.76 3.40
C VAL A 90 16.04 -5.73 4.14
N ASP A 91 16.01 -5.60 5.46
CA ASP A 91 15.10 -6.38 6.29
C ASP A 91 13.64 -5.92 6.03
N SER A 92 12.74 -6.89 6.04
CA SER A 92 11.31 -6.60 6.00
C SER A 92 10.88 -5.76 7.19
N LEU A 93 9.96 -4.83 7.00
CA LEU A 93 9.33 -4.07 8.07
C LEU A 93 8.58 -4.96 9.06
N ARG A 94 8.27 -6.20 8.70
CA ARG A 94 7.71 -7.18 9.63
C ARG A 94 8.62 -7.45 10.85
N THR A 95 9.92 -7.25 10.71
CA THR A 95 10.87 -7.37 11.84
C THR A 95 10.70 -6.28 12.90
N ARG A 96 10.02 -5.20 12.56
CA ARG A 96 9.75 -4.05 13.44
C ARG A 96 8.36 -4.08 14.07
N LEU A 97 7.54 -5.07 13.73
CA LEU A 97 6.16 -5.14 14.20
C LEU A 97 6.11 -5.45 15.70
N PRO A 98 5.26 -4.75 16.47
CA PRO A 98 4.90 -5.19 17.80
C PRO A 98 4.15 -6.52 17.73
N GLU A 99 4.17 -7.28 18.82
CA GLU A 99 3.63 -8.64 18.86
C GLU A 99 2.17 -8.75 18.38
N GLU A 100 1.36 -7.75 18.72
CA GLU A 100 -0.05 -7.70 18.31
C GLU A 100 -0.29 -7.55 16.81
N LEU A 101 0.71 -7.08 16.06
CA LEU A 101 0.65 -6.95 14.59
C LEU A 101 1.48 -8.01 13.86
N ALA A 102 2.25 -8.81 14.56
CA ALA A 102 3.17 -9.77 13.96
C ALA A 102 2.49 -11.04 13.44
N ALA A 103 1.21 -11.24 13.74
CA ALA A 103 0.43 -12.36 13.24
C ALA A 103 0.45 -12.42 11.70
N ASP A 104 0.35 -13.64 11.18
CA ASP A 104 0.23 -13.83 9.73
C ASP A 104 -1.05 -13.16 9.25
N THR A 105 -0.92 -12.32 8.23
CA THR A 105 -2.06 -11.59 7.65
C THR A 105 -2.96 -12.50 6.82
N GLY A 106 -2.50 -13.69 6.45
CA GLY A 106 -3.20 -14.58 5.51
C GLY A 106 -3.32 -14.03 4.09
N LEU A 107 -2.68 -12.87 3.83
CA LEU A 107 -2.75 -12.20 2.54
C LEU A 107 -1.64 -12.70 1.62
N THR A 108 -2.03 -13.02 0.39
CA THR A 108 -1.09 -13.34 -0.70
C THR A 108 -1.40 -12.49 -1.90
N PHE A 109 -0.37 -12.00 -2.57
CA PHE A 109 -0.51 -11.28 -3.83
C PHE A 109 -0.08 -12.16 -4.99
N PRO A 110 -0.68 -11.98 -6.19
CA PRO A 110 -0.17 -12.59 -7.41
C PRO A 110 1.30 -12.22 -7.64
N GLU A 111 2.07 -13.09 -8.27
CA GLU A 111 3.48 -12.81 -8.62
C GLU A 111 3.64 -11.55 -9.48
N SER A 112 2.60 -11.17 -10.21
CA SER A 112 2.53 -9.92 -10.97
C SER A 112 2.52 -8.66 -10.10
N LEU A 113 2.24 -8.78 -8.81
CA LEU A 113 2.23 -7.68 -7.84
C LEU A 113 3.32 -7.94 -6.79
N PRO A 114 4.48 -7.32 -6.93
CA PRO A 114 5.66 -7.61 -6.09
C PRO A 114 5.57 -7.03 -4.68
N PHE A 115 4.36 -6.85 -4.17
CA PHE A 115 4.12 -6.39 -2.80
C PHE A 115 4.06 -7.55 -1.82
N ARG A 116 4.65 -7.33 -0.65
CA ARG A 116 4.54 -8.23 0.51
C ARG A 116 3.75 -7.55 1.62
N PRO A 117 2.74 -8.22 2.20
CA PRO A 117 2.00 -7.63 3.32
C PRO A 117 2.91 -7.47 4.53
N VAL A 118 2.83 -6.31 5.17
CA VAL A 118 3.51 -6.03 6.44
C VAL A 118 2.55 -6.32 7.59
N TYR A 119 1.43 -5.64 7.64
CA TYR A 119 0.36 -5.87 8.59
C TYR A 119 -0.99 -5.43 8.01
N VAL A 120 -2.06 -5.92 8.62
CA VAL A 120 -3.45 -5.50 8.36
C VAL A 120 -4.19 -5.40 9.68
N THR A 121 -4.93 -4.32 9.85
CA THR A 121 -5.87 -4.11 10.95
C THR A 121 -7.29 -3.91 10.39
N ASP A 122 -8.22 -3.57 11.25
CA ASP A 122 -9.60 -3.20 10.87
C ASP A 122 -9.70 -1.86 10.12
N ARG A 123 -8.66 -1.01 10.17
CA ARG A 123 -8.69 0.35 9.61
C ARG A 123 -7.47 0.75 8.78
N GLU A 124 -6.41 -0.01 8.81
CA GLU A 124 -5.21 0.28 8.03
C GLU A 124 -4.49 -1.01 7.60
N ALA A 125 -3.77 -0.90 6.51
CA ALA A 125 -2.93 -1.96 6.00
C ALA A 125 -1.65 -1.39 5.38
N ALA A 126 -0.56 -2.10 5.51
CA ALA A 126 0.72 -1.73 4.91
C ALA A 126 1.28 -2.89 4.09
N PHE A 127 1.83 -2.55 2.95
CA PHE A 127 2.47 -3.47 2.01
C PHE A 127 3.81 -2.90 1.61
N GLU A 128 4.83 -3.73 1.56
CA GLU A 128 6.18 -3.29 1.21
C GLU A 128 6.68 -3.92 -0.08
N ILE A 129 7.57 -3.21 -0.73
CA ILE A 129 8.32 -3.67 -1.88
C ILE A 129 9.75 -3.18 -1.78
N ALA A 130 10.70 -4.03 -2.12
CA ALA A 130 12.08 -3.62 -2.25
C ALA A 130 12.73 -4.22 -3.50
N ASN A 131 13.67 -3.48 -4.05
CA ASN A 131 14.53 -3.90 -5.14
C ASN A 131 15.95 -3.37 -4.91
N THR A 132 16.80 -3.37 -5.93
CA THR A 132 18.20 -2.92 -5.82
C THR A 132 18.37 -1.46 -5.40
N ALA A 133 17.38 -0.61 -5.63
CA ALA A 133 17.48 0.83 -5.43
C ALA A 133 16.50 1.39 -4.40
N VAL A 134 15.34 0.76 -4.22
CA VAL A 134 14.22 1.30 -3.44
C VAL A 134 13.72 0.29 -2.44
N HIS A 135 13.43 0.75 -1.24
CA HIS A 135 12.55 0.11 -0.27
C HIS A 135 11.36 1.06 -0.05
N ALA A 136 10.17 0.66 -0.43
CA ALA A 136 8.98 1.49 -0.38
C ALA A 136 7.82 0.78 0.31
N VAL A 137 6.92 1.58 0.87
CA VAL A 137 5.71 1.12 1.55
C VAL A 137 4.50 1.77 0.91
N MET A 138 3.51 0.96 0.59
CA MET A 138 2.16 1.42 0.30
C MET A 138 1.33 1.25 1.58
N HIS A 139 0.78 2.34 2.06
CA HIS A 139 -0.10 2.36 3.22
C HIS A 139 -1.52 2.70 2.80
N LEU A 140 -2.47 1.95 3.27
CA LEU A 140 -3.90 2.18 3.11
C LEU A 140 -4.49 2.52 4.46
N GLY A 141 -5.23 3.61 4.53
CA GLY A 141 -5.95 4.03 5.72
C GLY A 141 -7.43 4.22 5.43
N TRP A 142 -8.29 3.73 6.29
CA TRP A 142 -9.74 3.85 6.20
C TRP A 142 -10.21 4.97 7.11
N VAL A 143 -10.68 6.06 6.51
CA VAL A 143 -11.09 7.26 7.23
C VAL A 143 -12.50 7.69 6.83
N PRO A 144 -13.30 8.25 7.75
CA PRO A 144 -14.57 8.87 7.40
C PRO A 144 -14.36 10.00 6.40
N ASP A 145 -15.23 10.10 5.39
CA ASP A 145 -15.18 11.15 4.37
C ASP A 145 -15.81 12.48 4.83
N GLY A 146 -16.42 12.51 6.01
CA GLY A 146 -17.11 13.66 6.55
C GLY A 146 -18.60 13.78 6.16
N ASP A 147 -19.03 12.99 5.17
CA ASP A 147 -20.42 12.96 4.67
C ASP A 147 -21.18 11.69 5.09
N GLY A 148 -20.63 10.94 6.04
CA GLY A 148 -21.21 9.69 6.57
C GLY A 148 -20.77 8.44 5.82
N GLY A 149 -19.78 8.54 4.92
CA GLY A 149 -19.10 7.44 4.24
C GLY A 149 -17.63 7.30 4.67
N TYR A 150 -16.89 6.44 3.95
CA TYR A 150 -15.46 6.15 4.15
C TYR A 150 -14.73 6.12 2.81
#